data_5dfb70ae2ba6eaea599a8aea4befe5c5
#
_entry.id   5dfb70ae2ba6eaea599a8aea4befe5c5
#
_cell.length_a   1.000
_cell.length_b   1.000
_cell.length_c   1.000
_cell.angle_alpha   90.00
_cell.angle_beta   90.00
_cell.angle_gamma   90.00
#
_symmetry.space_group_name_H-M   'P 1'
#
loop_
_entity.id
_entity.type
_entity.pdbx_description
1 polymer ?
#
loop_
_entity_poly.entity_id
_entity_poly.type
_entity_poly.pdbx_seq_one_letter_code
_entity_poly.pdbx_strand_id
1 'polypeptide(L)'
;RAAEEAVISGKQTALLAMATGTGKTWTAIYSAKELLKTHSAMVVICAPYKHLVKQWAEDVEKAFGDAKIIMVSSENPKWEQQISQEIIRKKYDTNAQTIIISTIASFKMSRFEKTLLKSNEDKLLIVDEAHRFTDRSEDMHIQFKYMLGLSATPFSGTSAQRGKELMEFFGGQVFSLPIEEALERKFLVPYYYHPIYVHASEEDEEKFQYHTRRILSCFKNNTCINPDLLVKSLRNRLRVISMAEEKQDQIDYIVSQVKENDHFVVYCGDGRLFDNNTGEELRHIQSVKRVLSSHGYKPS
;
A
#
# COMPACT_ATOMS: atom_id res chain seq x y z
N ARG A 1 8.51 20.28 -8.10
CA ARG A 1 7.97 21.53 -8.75
C ARG A 1 6.50 21.38 -9.10
N ALA A 2 6.06 20.44 -9.97
CA ALA A 2 4.64 20.32 -10.33
C ALA A 2 3.71 20.06 -9.13
N ALA A 3 4.12 19.23 -8.15
CA ALA A 3 3.37 19.00 -6.93
C ALA A 3 3.36 20.25 -6.01
N GLU A 4 4.48 20.95 -5.94
CA GLU A 4 4.60 22.23 -5.23
C GLU A 4 3.71 23.30 -5.86
N GLU A 5 3.80 23.46 -7.18
CA GLU A 5 2.99 24.41 -7.93
C GLU A 5 1.50 24.11 -7.80
N ALA A 6 1.09 22.85 -7.81
CA ALA A 6 -0.31 22.48 -7.67
C ALA A 6 -0.86 22.74 -6.26
N VAL A 7 -0.06 22.51 -5.22
CA VAL A 7 -0.48 22.73 -3.82
C VAL A 7 -0.34 24.20 -3.43
N ILE A 8 0.64 24.93 -3.98
CA ILE A 8 0.93 26.33 -3.65
C ILE A 8 0.15 27.30 -4.56
N SER A 9 -0.09 26.97 -5.84
CA SER A 9 -0.68 27.88 -6.85
C SER A 9 -2.21 27.95 -6.86
N GLY A 10 -2.88 27.58 -5.78
CA GLY A 10 -4.33 27.70 -5.64
C GLY A 10 -5.14 26.44 -5.93
N LYS A 11 -4.53 25.37 -6.44
CA LYS A 11 -5.12 24.03 -6.39
C LYS A 11 -4.76 23.43 -5.04
N GLN A 12 -5.63 23.54 -4.07
CA GLN A 12 -5.44 23.01 -2.72
C GLN A 12 -5.35 21.48 -2.70
N THR A 13 -5.64 20.83 -3.81
CA THR A 13 -5.71 19.37 -3.92
C THR A 13 -5.00 18.88 -5.18
N ALA A 14 -4.31 17.74 -5.11
CA ALA A 14 -3.53 17.18 -6.19
C ALA A 14 -3.40 15.65 -6.11
N LEU A 15 -3.38 14.97 -7.26
CA LEU A 15 -3.03 13.55 -7.38
C LEU A 15 -1.75 13.41 -8.21
N LEU A 16 -0.75 12.71 -7.66
CA LEU A 16 0.48 12.34 -8.35
C LEU A 16 0.41 10.87 -8.79
N ALA A 17 0.42 10.63 -10.09
CA ALA A 17 0.50 9.32 -10.69
C ALA A 17 1.96 8.99 -11.03
N MET A 18 2.68 8.33 -10.15
CA MET A 18 4.11 8.06 -10.33
C MET A 18 4.41 6.57 -10.13
N ALA A 19 5.21 5.98 -11.01
CA ALA A 19 5.64 4.60 -10.88
C ALA A 19 6.31 4.30 -9.53
N THR A 20 6.25 3.06 -9.07
CA THR A 20 6.94 2.63 -7.83
C THR A 20 8.45 2.80 -7.99
N GLY A 21 9.12 3.26 -6.95
CA GLY A 21 10.57 3.49 -6.98
C GLY A 21 11.00 4.85 -7.57
N THR A 22 10.09 5.70 -8.05
CA THR A 22 10.42 7.00 -8.66
C THR A 22 10.45 8.17 -7.65
N GLY A 23 10.39 7.89 -6.34
CA GLY A 23 10.52 8.91 -5.31
C GLY A 23 9.22 9.60 -4.88
N LYS A 24 8.05 8.95 -5.03
CA LYS A 24 6.74 9.49 -4.58
C LYS A 24 6.77 10.03 -3.16
N THR A 25 7.29 9.24 -2.21
CA THR A 25 7.41 9.60 -0.78
C THR A 25 8.17 10.90 -0.60
N TRP A 26 9.34 11.01 -1.19
CA TRP A 26 10.18 12.21 -1.10
C TRP A 26 9.56 13.42 -1.79
N THR A 27 8.88 13.23 -2.93
CA THR A 27 8.12 14.30 -3.60
C THR A 27 7.04 14.86 -2.66
N ALA A 28 6.29 14.01 -1.98
CA ALA A 28 5.26 14.45 -1.04
C ALA A 28 5.86 15.14 0.20
N ILE A 29 6.94 14.60 0.77
CA ILE A 29 7.64 15.18 1.92
C ILE A 29 8.15 16.59 1.58
N TYR A 30 8.81 16.75 0.43
CA TYR A 30 9.30 18.06 0.02
C TYR A 30 8.18 19.04 -0.30
N SER A 31 7.08 18.58 -0.92
CA SER A 31 5.89 19.42 -1.15
C SER A 31 5.27 19.91 0.16
N ALA A 32 5.18 19.03 1.17
CA ALA A 32 4.73 19.43 2.52
C ALA A 32 5.69 20.46 3.14
N LYS A 33 7.00 20.23 3.03
CA LYS A 33 8.01 21.14 3.56
C LYS A 33 7.96 22.53 2.92
N GLU A 34 7.76 22.61 1.62
CA GLU A 34 7.60 23.88 0.91
C GLU A 34 6.30 24.59 1.33
N LEU A 35 5.18 23.86 1.42
CA LEU A 35 3.92 24.43 1.90
C LEU A 35 4.08 25.04 3.32
N LEU A 36 4.76 24.34 4.22
CA LEU A 36 4.94 24.77 5.60
C LEU A 36 5.88 25.97 5.79
N LYS A 37 6.63 26.38 4.76
CA LYS A 37 7.40 27.63 4.78
C LYS A 37 6.50 28.87 4.76
N THR A 38 5.35 28.77 4.15
CA THR A 38 4.44 29.91 3.92
C THR A 38 3.09 29.75 4.61
N HIS A 39 2.74 28.54 5.01
CA HIS A 39 1.45 28.22 5.63
C HIS A 39 1.66 27.42 6.92
N SER A 40 0.89 27.73 7.97
CA SER A 40 0.81 26.86 9.15
C SER A 40 -0.24 25.79 8.91
N ALA A 41 0.16 24.53 8.93
CA ALA A 41 -0.75 23.40 8.78
C ALA A 41 -0.26 22.18 9.55
N MET A 42 -1.17 21.43 10.11
CA MET A 42 -0.92 20.09 10.65
C MET A 42 -0.83 19.11 9.48
N VAL A 43 0.26 18.33 9.39
CA VAL A 43 0.42 17.33 8.34
C VAL A 43 -0.10 15.98 8.81
N VAL A 44 -0.99 15.38 8.03
CA VAL A 44 -1.55 14.06 8.26
C VAL A 44 -1.18 13.17 7.09
N ILE A 45 -0.40 12.12 7.33
CA ILE A 45 0.03 11.15 6.32
C ILE A 45 -0.74 9.85 6.55
N CYS A 46 -1.35 9.33 5.50
CA CYS A 46 -2.12 8.10 5.53
C CYS A 46 -1.46 7.04 4.64
N ALA A 47 -0.98 5.95 5.24
CA ALA A 47 -0.34 4.84 4.55
C ALA A 47 -1.17 3.55 4.66
N PRO A 48 -1.11 2.61 3.69
CA PRO A 48 -1.96 1.43 3.72
C PRO A 48 -1.60 0.43 4.82
N TYR A 49 -0.33 0.33 5.21
CA TYR A 49 0.16 -0.71 6.11
C TYR A 49 1.07 -0.16 7.22
N LYS A 50 1.14 -0.88 8.35
CA LYS A 50 1.95 -0.49 9.53
C LYS A 50 3.45 -0.34 9.22
N HIS A 51 4.04 -1.22 8.41
CA HIS A 51 5.44 -1.12 8.06
C HIS A 51 5.73 0.13 7.23
N LEU A 52 4.79 0.56 6.38
CA LEU A 52 4.91 1.83 5.65
C LEU A 52 4.77 3.04 6.56
N VAL A 53 3.96 2.97 7.62
CA VAL A 53 3.90 4.03 8.63
C VAL A 53 5.27 4.24 9.29
N LYS A 54 6.00 3.16 9.60
CA LYS A 54 7.38 3.25 10.13
C LYS A 54 8.34 3.85 9.12
N GLN A 55 8.31 3.38 7.87
CA GLN A 55 9.15 3.92 6.79
C GLN A 55 8.88 5.42 6.56
N TRP A 56 7.61 5.82 6.52
CA TRP A 56 7.24 7.23 6.42
C TRP A 56 7.78 8.05 7.60
N ALA A 57 7.72 7.52 8.83
CA ALA A 57 8.23 8.20 10.01
C ALA A 57 9.74 8.44 9.91
N GLU A 58 10.52 7.45 9.48
CA GLU A 58 11.97 7.55 9.28
C GLU A 58 12.32 8.59 8.20
N ASP A 59 11.60 8.60 7.09
CA ASP A 59 11.86 9.55 5.99
C ASP A 59 11.45 10.99 6.36
N VAL A 60 10.33 11.14 7.09
CA VAL A 60 9.89 12.42 7.63
C VAL A 60 10.88 12.95 8.67
N GLU A 61 11.41 12.12 9.56
CA GLU A 61 12.41 12.50 10.56
C GLU A 61 13.68 13.04 9.88
N LYS A 62 14.17 12.37 8.84
CA LYS A 62 15.31 12.84 8.03
C LYS A 62 15.07 14.21 7.38
N ALA A 63 13.82 14.48 6.96
CA ALA A 63 13.50 15.70 6.24
C ALA A 63 13.18 16.89 7.16
N PHE A 64 12.48 16.65 8.27
CA PHE A 64 11.93 17.68 9.13
C PHE A 64 12.70 17.87 10.45
N GLY A 65 13.57 16.92 10.82
CA GLY A 65 14.42 17.02 12.02
C GLY A 65 13.61 17.19 13.31
N ASP A 66 13.37 18.44 13.70
CA ASP A 66 12.75 18.78 15.00
C ASP A 66 11.21 18.66 15.04
N ALA A 67 10.57 18.24 13.96
CA ALA A 67 9.12 18.08 13.95
C ALA A 67 8.66 16.94 14.87
N LYS A 68 7.55 17.15 15.57
CA LYS A 68 6.94 16.10 16.38
C LYS A 68 6.20 15.11 15.50
N ILE A 69 6.70 13.89 15.43
CA ILE A 69 6.09 12.79 14.68
C ILE A 69 5.25 11.94 15.62
N ILE A 70 3.99 11.68 15.26
CA ILE A 70 3.06 10.84 16.00
C ILE A 70 2.54 9.74 15.09
N MET A 71 2.92 8.49 15.38
CA MET A 71 2.42 7.32 14.66
C MET A 71 1.09 6.85 15.26
N VAL A 72 0.06 6.75 14.43
CA VAL A 72 -1.29 6.30 14.82
C VAL A 72 -1.51 4.88 14.36
N SER A 73 -1.25 3.96 15.26
CA SER A 73 -1.42 2.51 15.04
C SER A 73 -1.73 1.79 16.35
N SER A 74 -2.07 0.50 16.28
CA SER A 74 -2.26 -0.33 17.47
C SER A 74 -0.99 -0.51 18.31
N GLU A 75 0.19 -0.17 17.78
CA GLU A 75 1.48 -0.23 18.48
C GLU A 75 1.74 1.01 19.35
N ASN A 76 1.01 2.10 19.14
CA ASN A 76 1.07 3.31 19.94
C ASN A 76 -0.29 3.62 20.57
N PRO A 77 -0.65 3.03 21.70
CA PRO A 77 -1.97 3.25 22.32
C PRO A 77 -2.17 4.68 22.86
N LYS A 78 -1.10 5.48 23.01
CA LYS A 78 -1.13 6.85 23.56
C LYS A 78 -1.25 7.94 22.49
N TRP A 79 -1.42 7.60 21.22
CA TRP A 79 -1.42 8.54 20.11
C TRP A 79 -2.45 9.68 20.29
N GLU A 80 -3.62 9.36 20.83
CA GLU A 80 -4.69 10.34 21.03
C GLU A 80 -4.29 11.42 22.05
N GLN A 81 -3.67 11.00 23.16
CA GLN A 81 -3.13 11.92 24.16
C GLN A 81 -2.00 12.76 23.58
N GLN A 82 -1.10 12.15 22.80
CA GLN A 82 0.02 12.84 22.16
C GLN A 82 -0.48 13.92 21.18
N ILE A 83 -1.46 13.60 20.31
CA ILE A 83 -2.06 14.61 19.42
C ILE A 83 -2.70 15.74 20.21
N SER A 84 -3.45 15.42 21.27
CA SER A 84 -4.10 16.45 22.11
C SER A 84 -3.08 17.36 22.79
N GLN A 85 -1.93 16.83 23.22
CA GLN A 85 -0.83 17.61 23.80
C GLN A 85 -0.20 18.56 22.76
N GLU A 86 0.02 18.09 21.53
CA GLU A 86 0.59 18.92 20.48
C GLU A 86 -0.38 20.03 20.03
N ILE A 87 -1.67 19.76 20.00
CA ILE A 87 -2.68 20.80 19.75
C ILE A 87 -2.62 21.92 20.82
N ILE A 88 -2.41 21.54 22.08
CA ILE A 88 -2.23 22.53 23.16
C ILE A 88 -0.90 23.25 23.00
N ARG A 89 0.21 22.51 22.74
CA ARG A 89 1.55 23.08 22.57
C ARG A 89 1.58 24.14 21.46
N LYS A 90 0.89 23.90 20.34
CA LYS A 90 0.82 24.80 19.19
C LYS A 90 0.23 26.17 19.54
N LYS A 91 -0.60 26.28 20.59
CA LYS A 91 -1.14 27.57 21.07
C LYS A 91 -0.06 28.47 21.69
N TYR A 92 1.02 27.87 22.20
CA TYR A 92 2.10 28.59 22.88
C TYR A 92 3.37 28.69 22.00
N ASP A 93 3.53 27.75 21.07
CA ASP A 93 4.63 27.69 20.11
C ASP A 93 4.08 27.57 18.69
N THR A 94 3.91 28.70 18.04
CA THR A 94 3.36 28.76 16.67
C THR A 94 4.27 28.12 15.63
N ASN A 95 5.56 27.98 15.93
CA ASN A 95 6.53 27.34 15.04
C ASN A 95 6.58 25.81 15.21
N ALA A 96 5.91 25.26 16.23
CA ALA A 96 5.87 23.82 16.44
C ALA A 96 5.25 23.12 15.22
N GLN A 97 5.98 22.17 14.66
CA GLN A 97 5.51 21.37 13.54
C GLN A 97 5.09 20.00 14.05
N THR A 98 3.87 19.59 13.72
CA THR A 98 3.31 18.28 14.09
C THR A 98 2.97 17.50 12.83
N ILE A 99 3.51 16.29 12.72
CA ILE A 99 3.26 15.38 11.61
C ILE A 99 2.68 14.08 12.17
N ILE A 100 1.48 13.76 11.75
CA ILE A 100 0.73 12.58 12.18
C ILE A 100 0.79 11.56 11.05
N ILE A 101 1.22 10.34 11.33
CA ILE A 101 1.31 9.28 10.34
C ILE A 101 0.41 8.13 10.79
N SER A 102 -0.58 7.77 9.99
CA SER A 102 -1.58 6.76 10.32
C SER A 102 -1.68 5.66 9.27
N THR A 103 -2.20 4.51 9.67
CA THR A 103 -2.73 3.55 8.68
C THR A 103 -4.09 4.02 8.18
N ILE A 104 -4.49 3.60 6.95
CA ILE A 104 -5.85 3.85 6.43
C ILE A 104 -6.92 3.35 7.42
N ALA A 105 -6.69 2.19 8.04
CA ALA A 105 -7.63 1.64 9.02
C ALA A 105 -7.75 2.53 10.28
N SER A 106 -6.63 3.07 10.77
CA SER A 106 -6.64 3.97 11.92
C SER A 106 -7.22 5.34 11.58
N PHE A 107 -6.97 5.84 10.38
CA PHE A 107 -7.52 7.09 9.88
C PHE A 107 -9.06 7.06 9.86
N LYS A 108 -9.64 5.92 9.48
CA LYS A 108 -11.10 5.71 9.42
C LYS A 108 -11.79 5.59 10.80
N MET A 109 -11.04 5.60 11.91
CA MET A 109 -11.64 5.51 13.24
C MET A 109 -12.27 6.83 13.67
N SER A 110 -13.52 6.79 14.11
CA SER A 110 -14.25 7.96 14.62
C SER A 110 -13.49 8.72 15.74
N ARG A 111 -12.75 8.02 16.60
CA ARG A 111 -11.94 8.65 17.64
C ARG A 111 -10.75 9.45 17.06
N PHE A 112 -10.18 9.02 15.93
CA PHE A 112 -9.11 9.76 15.24
C PHE A 112 -9.66 11.07 14.69
N GLU A 113 -10.79 11.00 13.99
CA GLU A 113 -11.50 12.17 13.50
C GLU A 113 -11.83 13.17 14.61
N LYS A 114 -12.48 12.70 15.70
CA LYS A 114 -12.81 13.53 16.86
C LYS A 114 -11.57 14.21 17.49
N THR A 115 -10.42 13.52 17.44
CA THR A 115 -9.17 14.09 18.00
C THR A 115 -8.64 15.21 17.10
N LEU A 116 -8.65 15.03 15.77
CA LEU A 116 -8.21 16.05 14.82
C LEU A 116 -9.12 17.27 14.78
N LEU A 117 -10.44 17.09 15.01
CA LEU A 117 -11.41 18.18 15.08
C LEU A 117 -11.20 19.13 16.29
N LYS A 118 -10.40 18.73 17.29
CA LYS A 118 -10.00 19.63 18.39
C LYS A 118 -9.04 20.75 17.95
N SER A 119 -8.43 20.63 16.78
CA SER A 119 -7.53 21.63 16.20
C SER A 119 -8.23 22.45 15.13
N ASN A 120 -8.18 23.77 15.27
CA ASN A 120 -8.64 24.73 14.26
C ASN A 120 -7.57 25.05 13.21
N GLU A 121 -6.38 24.46 13.31
CA GLU A 121 -5.28 24.65 12.36
C GLU A 121 -5.66 24.05 11.00
N ASP A 122 -5.22 24.70 9.92
CA ASP A 122 -5.29 24.12 8.57
C ASP A 122 -4.63 22.75 8.56
N LYS A 123 -5.07 21.86 7.70
CA LYS A 123 -4.57 20.48 7.63
C LYS A 123 -4.18 20.14 6.21
N LEU A 124 -2.99 19.52 6.06
CA LEU A 124 -2.55 18.86 4.84
C LEU A 124 -2.73 17.35 5.00
N LEU A 125 -3.51 16.74 4.12
CA LEU A 125 -3.62 15.29 4.02
C LEU A 125 -2.72 14.77 2.90
N ILE A 126 -1.83 13.84 3.21
CA ILE A 126 -1.06 13.07 2.23
C ILE A 126 -1.54 11.62 2.29
N VAL A 127 -1.95 11.06 1.17
CA VAL A 127 -2.42 9.66 1.10
C VAL A 127 -1.51 8.86 0.19
N ASP A 128 -0.79 7.92 0.77
CA ASP A 128 0.00 6.95 0.03
C ASP A 128 -0.88 5.80 -0.45
N GLU A 129 -0.57 5.27 -1.64
CA GLU A 129 -1.40 4.29 -2.36
C GLU A 129 -2.87 4.73 -2.39
N ALA A 130 -3.10 5.96 -2.83
CA ALA A 130 -4.38 6.64 -2.80
C ALA A 130 -5.53 5.84 -3.44
N HIS A 131 -5.25 4.95 -4.38
CA HIS A 131 -6.23 4.03 -4.98
C HIS A 131 -6.91 3.11 -3.95
N ARG A 132 -6.37 2.99 -2.73
CA ARG A 132 -6.94 2.21 -1.61
C ARG A 132 -7.81 3.04 -0.66
N PHE A 133 -7.87 4.35 -0.88
CA PHE A 133 -8.48 5.28 0.08
C PHE A 133 -10.00 5.52 -0.17
N THR A 134 -10.55 5.04 -1.26
CA THR A 134 -11.81 5.44 -1.89
C THR A 134 -13.11 5.20 -1.12
N ASP A 135 -13.15 4.55 0.04
CA ASP A 135 -14.42 4.09 0.61
C ASP A 135 -15.11 5.03 1.63
N ARG A 136 -14.62 6.25 1.91
CA ARG A 136 -15.22 7.13 2.93
C ARG A 136 -14.97 8.63 2.77
N SER A 137 -14.81 9.13 1.58
CA SER A 137 -14.66 10.59 1.38
C SER A 137 -15.91 11.40 1.76
N GLU A 138 -17.09 10.78 1.67
CA GLU A 138 -18.38 11.45 1.93
C GLU A 138 -18.75 11.56 3.41
N ASP A 139 -18.20 10.69 4.27
CA ASP A 139 -18.51 10.65 5.71
C ASP A 139 -17.51 11.41 6.59
N MET A 140 -16.48 12.04 6.00
CA MET A 140 -15.48 12.77 6.79
C MET A 140 -15.91 14.19 7.10
N HIS A 141 -16.07 14.47 8.39
CA HIS A 141 -16.34 15.84 8.88
C HIS A 141 -15.06 16.69 8.98
N ILE A 142 -13.87 16.08 8.91
CA ILE A 142 -12.60 16.82 8.88
C ILE A 142 -12.43 17.49 7.53
N GLN A 143 -12.29 18.80 7.56
CA GLN A 143 -11.89 19.55 6.36
C GLN A 143 -10.37 19.58 6.25
N PHE A 144 -9.85 19.02 5.18
CA PHE A 144 -8.45 19.17 4.79
C PHE A 144 -8.37 20.29 3.75
N LYS A 145 -7.67 21.35 4.10
CA LYS A 145 -7.48 22.49 3.19
C LYS A 145 -6.56 22.10 2.03
N TYR A 146 -5.57 21.25 2.31
CA TYR A 146 -4.62 20.77 1.33
C TYR A 146 -4.65 19.23 1.28
N MET A 147 -4.65 18.66 0.08
CA MET A 147 -4.66 17.20 -0.09
C MET A 147 -3.72 16.78 -1.21
N LEU A 148 -2.92 15.75 -0.95
CA LEU A 148 -2.00 15.16 -1.90
C LEU A 148 -2.17 13.64 -1.93
N GLY A 149 -2.68 13.12 -3.04
CA GLY A 149 -2.77 11.68 -3.28
C GLY A 149 -1.55 11.18 -4.05
N LEU A 150 -1.01 10.04 -3.66
CA LEU A 150 0.10 9.36 -4.32
C LEU A 150 -0.38 7.99 -4.78
N SER A 151 -0.22 7.66 -6.05
CA SER A 151 -0.52 6.34 -6.58
C SER A 151 0.39 5.99 -7.76
N ALA A 152 0.81 4.74 -7.86
CA ALA A 152 1.45 4.25 -9.08
C ALA A 152 0.42 3.94 -10.17
N THR A 153 -0.77 3.54 -9.74
CA THR A 153 -1.83 3.01 -10.60
C THR A 153 -3.18 3.60 -10.21
N PRO A 154 -3.41 4.90 -10.42
CA PRO A 154 -4.65 5.56 -9.99
C PRO A 154 -5.90 4.98 -10.64
N PHE A 155 -5.75 4.35 -11.81
CA PHE A 155 -6.84 3.74 -12.57
C PHE A 155 -6.84 2.21 -12.53
N SER A 156 -5.95 1.57 -11.76
CA SER A 156 -5.95 0.10 -11.62
C SER A 156 -7.03 -0.34 -10.65
N GLY A 157 -7.97 -1.07 -11.17
CA GLY A 157 -9.04 -1.65 -10.39
C GLY A 157 -10.24 -1.98 -11.28
N THR A 158 -11.14 -2.81 -10.78
CA THR A 158 -12.27 -3.39 -11.50
C THR A 158 -13.36 -2.38 -11.90
N SER A 159 -13.19 -1.08 -11.61
CA SER A 159 -14.16 -0.08 -12.04
C SER A 159 -13.50 1.26 -12.41
N ALA A 160 -13.76 1.72 -13.64
CA ALA A 160 -13.46 3.08 -14.07
C ALA A 160 -14.09 4.15 -13.14
N GLN A 161 -15.14 3.78 -12.41
CA GLN A 161 -15.82 4.62 -11.44
C GLN A 161 -14.92 5.00 -10.27
N ARG A 162 -14.17 4.05 -9.68
CA ARG A 162 -13.22 4.34 -8.59
C ARG A 162 -12.11 5.30 -8.99
N GLY A 163 -11.61 5.19 -10.22
CA GLY A 163 -10.63 6.14 -10.74
C GLY A 163 -11.19 7.56 -10.82
N LYS A 164 -12.45 7.72 -11.22
CA LYS A 164 -13.12 9.03 -11.27
C LYS A 164 -13.32 9.61 -9.86
N GLU A 165 -13.83 8.81 -8.92
CA GLU A 165 -14.00 9.22 -7.51
C GLU A 165 -12.68 9.68 -6.88
N LEU A 166 -11.59 8.95 -7.17
CA LEU A 166 -10.25 9.34 -6.72
C LEU A 166 -9.83 10.69 -7.30
N MET A 167 -10.07 10.90 -8.61
CA MET A 167 -9.76 12.15 -9.29
C MET A 167 -10.60 13.32 -8.74
N GLU A 168 -11.87 13.10 -8.49
CA GLU A 168 -12.76 14.13 -7.90
C GLU A 168 -12.31 14.48 -6.49
N PHE A 169 -11.97 13.48 -5.66
CA PHE A 169 -11.54 13.68 -4.28
C PHE A 169 -10.23 14.50 -4.19
N PHE A 170 -9.24 14.21 -5.06
CA PHE A 170 -7.96 14.92 -5.08
C PHE A 170 -7.92 16.09 -6.10
N GLY A 171 -9.04 16.52 -6.65
CA GLY A 171 -9.10 17.67 -7.56
C GLY A 171 -8.37 17.48 -8.89
N GLY A 172 -8.08 16.24 -9.27
CA GLY A 172 -7.45 15.86 -10.52
C GLY A 172 -5.99 15.47 -10.42
N GLN A 173 -5.52 14.79 -11.48
CA GLN A 173 -4.12 14.42 -11.64
C GLN A 173 -3.31 15.61 -12.15
N VAL A 174 -2.30 16.01 -11.39
CA VAL A 174 -1.44 17.15 -11.76
C VAL A 174 -0.10 16.73 -12.32
N PHE A 175 0.31 15.49 -12.07
CA PHE A 175 1.57 14.96 -12.57
C PHE A 175 1.45 13.46 -12.85
N SER A 176 2.10 13.01 -13.94
CA SER A 176 2.21 11.61 -14.31
C SER A 176 3.66 11.27 -14.62
N LEU A 177 4.11 10.13 -14.08
CA LEU A 177 5.40 9.53 -14.45
C LEU A 177 5.20 8.01 -14.56
N PRO A 178 4.75 7.52 -15.71
CA PRO A 178 4.56 6.08 -15.95
C PRO A 178 5.89 5.33 -15.97
N ILE A 179 5.82 4.00 -15.90
CA ILE A 179 7.01 3.13 -15.83
C ILE A 179 7.89 3.32 -17.07
N GLU A 180 7.30 3.42 -18.25
CA GLU A 180 7.99 3.59 -19.53
C GLU A 180 8.86 4.86 -19.52
N GLU A 181 8.27 5.98 -19.14
CA GLU A 181 8.98 7.25 -19.05
C GLU A 181 10.06 7.26 -17.96
N ALA A 182 9.77 6.59 -16.83
CA ALA A 182 10.73 6.47 -15.73
C ALA A 182 11.95 5.61 -16.12
N LEU A 183 11.76 4.59 -16.96
CA LEU A 183 12.85 3.80 -17.55
C LEU A 183 13.66 4.60 -18.57
N GLU A 184 13.01 5.30 -19.48
CA GLU A 184 13.66 6.17 -20.50
C GLU A 184 14.52 7.25 -19.81
N ARG A 185 14.00 7.86 -18.74
CA ARG A 185 14.71 8.88 -17.94
C ARG A 185 15.76 8.29 -16.99
N LYS A 186 15.94 6.96 -16.94
CA LYS A 186 16.86 6.25 -16.06
C LYS A 186 16.59 6.49 -14.56
N PHE A 187 15.37 6.80 -14.19
CA PHE A 187 14.92 6.82 -12.79
C PHE A 187 14.68 5.42 -12.24
N LEU A 188 14.36 4.47 -13.12
CA LEU A 188 14.25 3.05 -12.82
C LEU A 188 15.30 2.27 -13.62
N VAL A 189 15.75 1.18 -13.03
CA VAL A 189 16.63 0.24 -13.74
C VAL A 189 15.80 -0.63 -14.70
N PRO A 190 16.32 -0.97 -15.87
CA PRO A 190 15.68 -1.92 -16.76
C PRO A 190 15.47 -3.26 -16.07
N TYR A 191 14.37 -3.93 -16.37
CA TYR A 191 14.09 -5.27 -15.88
C TYR A 191 13.67 -6.17 -17.03
N TYR A 192 13.89 -7.47 -16.85
CA TYR A 192 13.48 -8.50 -17.77
C TYR A 192 12.35 -9.30 -17.13
N TYR A 193 11.27 -9.51 -17.88
CA TYR A 193 10.14 -10.32 -17.44
C TYR A 193 10.20 -11.68 -18.13
N HIS A 194 10.36 -12.74 -17.35
CA HIS A 194 10.43 -14.12 -17.83
C HIS A 194 9.22 -14.91 -17.34
N PRO A 195 8.11 -14.96 -18.10
CA PRO A 195 6.98 -15.80 -17.74
C PRO A 195 7.33 -17.27 -17.89
N ILE A 196 7.04 -18.06 -16.86
CA ILE A 196 7.17 -19.51 -16.89
C ILE A 196 5.77 -20.08 -16.80
N TYR A 197 5.41 -20.87 -17.81
CA TYR A 197 4.13 -21.56 -17.84
C TYR A 197 4.25 -22.88 -17.10
N VAL A 198 3.27 -23.14 -16.24
CA VAL A 198 3.14 -24.41 -15.49
C VAL A 198 1.77 -25.02 -15.79
N HIS A 199 1.70 -26.33 -15.81
CA HIS A 199 0.45 -27.06 -15.98
C HIS A 199 -0.18 -27.32 -14.61
N ALA A 200 -1.50 -27.28 -14.54
CA ALA A 200 -2.21 -27.76 -13.38
C ALA A 200 -2.32 -29.29 -13.46
N SER A 201 -2.14 -29.97 -12.33
CA SER A 201 -2.47 -31.39 -12.24
C SER A 201 -3.98 -31.60 -12.39
N GLU A 202 -4.41 -32.81 -12.75
CA GLU A 202 -5.85 -33.15 -12.80
C GLU A 202 -6.54 -32.84 -11.46
N GLU A 203 -5.87 -33.14 -10.35
CA GLU A 203 -6.38 -32.87 -9.01
C GLU A 203 -6.53 -31.35 -8.72
N ASP A 204 -5.56 -30.54 -9.16
CA ASP A 204 -5.60 -29.08 -9.03
C ASP A 204 -6.72 -28.49 -9.90
N GLU A 205 -6.91 -29.02 -11.10
CA GLU A 205 -7.98 -28.58 -11.97
C GLU A 205 -9.35 -28.90 -11.39
N GLU A 206 -9.55 -30.09 -10.85
CA GLU A 206 -10.79 -30.48 -10.16
C GLU A 206 -11.10 -29.56 -8.97
N LYS A 207 -10.09 -29.29 -8.13
CA LYS A 207 -10.20 -28.35 -7.00
C LYS A 207 -10.56 -26.94 -7.47
N PHE A 208 -9.90 -26.47 -8.54
CA PHE A 208 -10.16 -25.16 -9.12
C PHE A 208 -11.61 -25.07 -9.63
N GLN A 209 -12.07 -26.06 -10.38
CA GLN A 209 -13.43 -26.13 -10.89
C GLN A 209 -14.47 -26.23 -9.76
N TYR A 210 -14.20 -26.99 -8.71
CA TYR A 210 -15.04 -27.07 -7.53
C TYR A 210 -15.23 -25.67 -6.89
N HIS A 211 -14.16 -24.94 -6.65
CA HIS A 211 -14.25 -23.60 -6.07
C HIS A 211 -14.89 -22.60 -7.04
N THR A 212 -14.68 -22.73 -8.33
CA THR A 212 -15.34 -21.92 -9.36
C THR A 212 -16.86 -22.11 -9.33
N ARG A 213 -17.33 -23.34 -9.28
CA ARG A 213 -18.77 -23.64 -9.14
C ARG A 213 -19.37 -23.06 -7.86
N ARG A 214 -18.63 -23.11 -6.73
CA ARG A 214 -19.05 -22.49 -5.48
C ARG A 214 -19.12 -20.98 -5.56
N ILE A 215 -18.19 -20.32 -6.26
CA ILE A 215 -18.23 -18.87 -6.52
C ILE A 215 -19.51 -18.53 -7.31
N LEU A 216 -19.78 -19.25 -8.39
CA LEU A 216 -20.97 -19.03 -9.20
C LEU A 216 -22.26 -19.22 -8.40
N SER A 217 -22.32 -20.19 -7.49
CA SER A 217 -23.49 -20.42 -6.62
C SER A 217 -23.74 -19.30 -5.61
N CYS A 218 -22.78 -18.41 -5.38
CA CYS A 218 -22.95 -17.24 -4.51
C CYS A 218 -23.75 -16.11 -5.17
N PHE A 219 -24.08 -16.22 -6.46
CA PHE A 219 -24.79 -15.19 -7.19
C PHE A 219 -26.17 -15.67 -7.64
N LYS A 220 -27.16 -14.78 -7.54
CA LYS A 220 -28.49 -14.93 -8.12
C LYS A 220 -28.89 -13.61 -8.78
N ASN A 221 -29.24 -13.65 -10.05
CA ASN A 221 -29.59 -12.44 -10.84
C ASN A 221 -28.52 -11.33 -10.71
N ASN A 222 -27.25 -11.68 -10.85
CA ASN A 222 -26.07 -10.79 -10.70
C ASN A 222 -25.91 -10.16 -9.30
N THR A 223 -26.68 -10.59 -8.32
CA THR A 223 -26.56 -10.11 -6.93
C THR A 223 -25.90 -11.18 -6.08
N CYS A 224 -24.89 -10.79 -5.29
CA CYS A 224 -24.25 -11.72 -4.36
C CYS A 224 -25.19 -12.01 -3.18
N ILE A 225 -25.58 -13.28 -3.03
CA ILE A 225 -26.47 -13.77 -1.97
C ILE A 225 -25.73 -14.38 -0.79
N ASN A 226 -24.43 -14.68 -0.93
CA ASN A 226 -23.60 -15.26 0.13
C ASN A 226 -22.18 -14.72 0.07
N PRO A 227 -21.90 -13.52 0.63
CA PRO A 227 -20.60 -12.88 0.59
C PRO A 227 -19.49 -13.69 1.31
N ASP A 228 -19.80 -14.32 2.44
CA ASP A 228 -18.81 -15.08 3.22
C ASP A 228 -18.33 -16.31 2.46
N LEU A 229 -19.26 -17.04 1.85
CA LEU A 229 -18.94 -18.19 1.02
C LEU A 229 -18.16 -17.77 -0.23
N LEU A 230 -18.51 -16.63 -0.83
CA LEU A 230 -17.81 -16.04 -1.98
C LEU A 230 -16.34 -15.77 -1.62
N VAL A 231 -16.09 -15.03 -0.55
CA VAL A 231 -14.73 -14.70 -0.10
C VAL A 231 -13.91 -15.95 0.20
N LYS A 232 -14.51 -16.92 0.91
CA LYS A 232 -13.86 -18.21 1.21
C LYS A 232 -13.51 -18.98 -0.06
N SER A 233 -14.44 -19.06 -1.02
CA SER A 233 -14.22 -19.81 -2.25
C SER A 233 -13.22 -19.14 -3.18
N LEU A 234 -13.22 -17.80 -3.26
CA LEU A 234 -12.20 -17.02 -3.98
C LEU A 234 -10.79 -17.27 -3.41
N ARG A 235 -10.64 -17.22 -2.08
CA ARG A 235 -9.35 -17.49 -1.42
C ARG A 235 -8.87 -18.91 -1.69
N ASN A 236 -9.75 -19.89 -1.57
CA ASN A 236 -9.38 -21.27 -1.81
C ASN A 236 -9.01 -21.53 -3.27
N ARG A 237 -9.76 -20.95 -4.23
CA ARG A 237 -9.39 -21.04 -5.66
C ARG A 237 -8.04 -20.42 -5.95
N LEU A 238 -7.73 -19.26 -5.33
CA LEU A 238 -6.43 -18.63 -5.47
C LEU A 238 -5.30 -19.49 -4.87
N ARG A 239 -5.58 -20.18 -3.74
CA ARG A 239 -4.61 -21.12 -3.14
C ARG A 239 -4.29 -22.28 -4.06
N VAL A 240 -5.26 -22.90 -4.73
CA VAL A 240 -5.01 -23.95 -5.71
C VAL A 240 -4.01 -23.49 -6.77
N ILE A 241 -4.24 -22.31 -7.36
CA ILE A 241 -3.33 -21.74 -8.37
C ILE A 241 -1.93 -21.47 -7.78
N SER A 242 -1.87 -20.88 -6.59
CA SER A 242 -0.59 -20.49 -5.99
C SER A 242 0.23 -21.67 -5.49
N MET A 243 -0.40 -22.84 -5.29
CA MET A 243 0.20 -24.04 -4.71
C MET A 243 0.38 -25.16 -5.72
N ALA A 244 0.14 -24.93 -7.02
CA ALA A 244 0.28 -25.94 -8.05
C ALA A 244 1.64 -26.63 -7.96
N GLU A 245 1.65 -27.96 -8.01
CA GLU A 245 2.84 -28.79 -7.73
C GLU A 245 4.02 -28.47 -8.66
N GLU A 246 3.77 -28.34 -9.95
CA GLU A 246 4.81 -28.00 -10.93
C GLU A 246 5.53 -26.67 -10.64
N LYS A 247 4.92 -25.75 -9.90
CA LYS A 247 5.61 -24.52 -9.48
C LYS A 247 6.79 -24.77 -8.57
N GLN A 248 6.76 -25.83 -7.76
CA GLN A 248 7.89 -26.19 -6.89
C GLN A 248 9.11 -26.60 -7.71
N ASP A 249 8.89 -27.42 -8.75
CA ASP A 249 9.96 -27.84 -9.65
C ASP A 249 10.56 -26.66 -10.41
N GLN A 250 9.69 -25.69 -10.79
CA GLN A 250 10.16 -24.47 -11.44
C GLN A 250 10.96 -23.56 -10.50
N ILE A 251 10.69 -23.55 -9.21
CA ILE A 251 11.50 -22.80 -8.24
C ILE A 251 12.92 -23.37 -8.19
N ASP A 252 13.06 -24.68 -8.12
CA ASP A 252 14.34 -25.36 -8.12
C ASP A 252 15.12 -25.07 -9.41
N TYR A 253 14.46 -25.17 -10.56
CA TYR A 253 15.04 -24.82 -11.85
C TYR A 253 15.49 -23.36 -11.90
N ILE A 254 14.65 -22.39 -11.50
CA ILE A 254 14.99 -20.97 -11.51
C ILE A 254 16.21 -20.70 -10.63
N VAL A 255 16.21 -21.25 -9.41
CA VAL A 255 17.30 -21.05 -8.46
C VAL A 255 18.60 -21.63 -8.99
N SER A 256 18.56 -22.75 -9.70
CA SER A 256 19.75 -23.36 -10.34
C SER A 256 20.33 -22.50 -11.47
N GLN A 257 19.51 -21.65 -12.12
CA GLN A 257 19.95 -20.76 -13.20
C GLN A 257 20.46 -19.40 -12.72
N VAL A 258 20.13 -19.00 -11.49
CA VAL A 258 20.60 -17.75 -10.90
C VAL A 258 22.07 -17.92 -10.51
N LYS A 259 22.93 -17.22 -11.23
CA LYS A 259 24.37 -17.19 -10.93
C LYS A 259 24.62 -16.11 -9.88
N GLU A 260 25.11 -16.55 -8.74
CA GLU A 260 25.69 -15.72 -7.67
C GLU A 260 24.86 -14.58 -7.08
N ASN A 261 24.61 -14.72 -5.79
CA ASN A 261 24.64 -13.73 -4.72
C ASN A 261 23.77 -12.51 -4.78
N ASP A 262 22.94 -12.33 -5.78
CA ASP A 262 22.22 -11.09 -5.85
C ASP A 262 20.93 -11.19 -5.04
N HIS A 263 20.57 -10.10 -4.42
CA HIS A 263 19.38 -9.98 -3.61
C HIS A 263 18.14 -10.30 -4.44
N PHE A 264 17.43 -11.35 -4.09
CA PHE A 264 16.17 -11.67 -4.72
C PHE A 264 15.06 -11.88 -3.70
N VAL A 265 13.84 -11.65 -4.12
CA VAL A 265 12.64 -11.80 -3.29
C VAL A 265 11.73 -12.84 -3.93
N VAL A 266 11.32 -13.83 -3.14
CA VAL A 266 10.38 -14.86 -3.59
C VAL A 266 9.04 -14.63 -2.92
N TYR A 267 7.98 -14.42 -3.70
CA TYR A 267 6.63 -14.33 -3.22
C TYR A 267 5.99 -15.71 -3.18
N CYS A 268 5.62 -16.17 -1.99
CA CYS A 268 5.02 -17.47 -1.75
C CYS A 268 3.51 -17.36 -1.53
N GLY A 269 2.79 -18.42 -1.92
CA GLY A 269 1.38 -18.57 -1.52
C GLY A 269 1.24 -18.79 0.01
N ASP A 270 0.05 -18.54 0.55
CA ASP A 270 -0.27 -18.70 1.97
C ASP A 270 -0.72 -20.14 2.34
N GLY A 271 -0.60 -21.09 1.41
CA GLY A 271 -1.01 -22.48 1.56
C GLY A 271 0.02 -23.37 2.27
N ARG A 272 -0.35 -24.65 2.41
CA ARG A 272 0.51 -25.72 2.88
C ARG A 272 0.68 -26.76 1.80
N LEU A 273 1.84 -27.36 1.73
CA LEU A 273 2.21 -28.46 0.83
C LEU A 273 2.55 -29.70 1.65
N PHE A 274 2.20 -30.85 1.11
CA PHE A 274 2.65 -32.12 1.68
C PHE A 274 4.05 -32.44 1.11
N ASP A 275 5.02 -32.58 1.99
CA ASP A 275 6.38 -32.97 1.60
C ASP A 275 6.44 -34.50 1.54
N ASN A 276 6.46 -35.03 0.34
CA ASN A 276 6.51 -36.48 0.08
C ASN A 276 7.78 -37.14 0.67
N ASN A 277 8.87 -36.39 0.85
CA ASN A 277 10.14 -36.93 1.35
C ASN A 277 10.14 -37.05 2.88
N THR A 278 9.49 -36.13 3.59
CA THR A 278 9.46 -36.10 5.05
C THR A 278 8.13 -36.57 5.64
N GLY A 279 7.06 -36.67 4.84
CA GLY A 279 5.71 -36.99 5.29
C GLY A 279 5.05 -35.85 6.09
N GLU A 280 5.60 -34.64 6.08
CA GLU A 280 5.12 -33.50 6.84
C GLU A 280 4.34 -32.50 5.98
N GLU A 281 3.35 -31.85 6.56
CA GLU A 281 2.66 -30.73 5.95
C GLU A 281 3.39 -29.41 6.26
N LEU A 282 4.03 -28.82 5.25
CA LEU A 282 4.80 -27.59 5.39
C LEU A 282 4.05 -26.38 4.82
N ARG A 283 4.28 -25.21 5.39
CA ARG A 283 3.87 -23.97 4.74
C ARG A 283 4.69 -23.77 3.46
N HIS A 284 4.07 -23.27 2.40
CA HIS A 284 4.72 -23.00 1.13
C HIS A 284 6.06 -22.24 1.29
N ILE A 285 6.07 -21.21 2.13
CA ILE A 285 7.30 -20.45 2.45
C ILE A 285 8.41 -21.34 3.03
N GLN A 286 8.06 -22.38 3.81
CA GLN A 286 9.05 -23.29 4.39
C GLN A 286 9.62 -24.25 3.33
N SER A 287 8.77 -24.72 2.40
CA SER A 287 9.20 -25.51 1.26
C SER A 287 10.17 -24.72 0.38
N VAL A 288 9.81 -23.49 0.02
CA VAL A 288 10.68 -22.61 -0.77
C VAL A 288 12.00 -22.33 -0.04
N LYS A 289 11.96 -22.06 1.28
CA LYS A 289 13.19 -21.88 2.08
C LYS A 289 14.09 -23.12 2.03
N ARG A 290 13.54 -24.34 2.06
CA ARG A 290 14.34 -25.58 1.92
C ARG A 290 15.04 -25.64 0.56
N VAL A 291 14.31 -25.37 -0.53
CA VAL A 291 14.89 -25.34 -1.88
C VAL A 291 16.01 -24.30 -1.96
N LEU A 292 15.79 -23.08 -1.47
CA LEU A 292 16.82 -22.04 -1.46
C LEU A 292 18.06 -22.46 -0.64
N SER A 293 17.85 -23.09 0.51
CA SER A 293 18.94 -23.55 1.36
C SER A 293 19.75 -24.69 0.74
N SER A 294 19.12 -25.59 -0.02
CA SER A 294 19.84 -26.66 -0.75
C SER A 294 20.76 -26.12 -1.84
N HIS A 295 20.45 -24.94 -2.39
CA HIS A 295 21.30 -24.20 -3.32
C HIS A 295 22.31 -23.24 -2.65
N GLY A 296 22.45 -23.28 -1.31
CA GLY A 296 23.42 -22.47 -0.56
C GLY A 296 22.98 -21.08 -0.18
N TYR A 297 21.74 -20.69 -0.47
CA TYR A 297 21.20 -19.41 -0.06
C TYR A 297 20.79 -19.41 1.42
N LYS A 298 20.81 -18.23 2.05
CA LYS A 298 20.37 -18.01 3.44
C LYS A 298 19.08 -17.18 3.46
N PRO A 299 17.90 -17.79 3.23
CA PRO A 299 16.65 -17.05 3.22
C PRO A 299 16.27 -16.57 4.63
N SER A 300 15.90 -15.30 4.74
CA SER A 300 15.45 -14.67 5.99
C SER A 300 13.98 -14.99 6.32
#